data_fd5a2c286acc764898e88cd7a3b5bd67
#
_entry.id   fd5a2c286acc764898e88cd7a3b5bd67
#
_cell.length_a   1.000
_cell.length_b   1.000
_cell.length_c   1.000
_cell.angle_alpha   90.00
_cell.angle_beta   90.00
_cell.angle_gamma   90.00
#
_symmetry.space_group_name_H-M   'P 1'
#
loop_
_entity.id
_entity.type
_entity.pdbx_description
1 polymer ?
#
loop_
_entity_poly.entity_id
_entity_poly.type
_entity_poly.pdbx_seq_one_letter_code
_entity_poly.pdbx_strand_id
1 'polypeptide(L)'
;MGDEIGLNLKIVHIQADLLDEWKFDRSVTHVLQLAADGSENAYSQKASDDFIMFTRRLIEWCDTLSQKPIVMHVSSGACFGYFPIISDGARSRRTNVASDELWSKANFVEGRLEAERLLRQAREANKFNLQIARLYSFVGEHIREKIHYAVPSFISMAKTSGVIRLTGDPMTVRSYLSADDMSNWIVAALKSDQELPLLSIGSSIPVTMIDLAEFIAQQLSAKVIVDDRHKIGDVYIADNELTKDLLKVDETISWQQSLLDLIQN
;
A
#
# COMPACT_ATOMS: atom_id res chain seq x y z
N MET A 1 4.07 21.97 -2.35
CA MET A 1 4.01 20.59 -2.92
C MET A 1 3.62 20.53 -4.40
N GLY A 2 2.79 21.46 -4.94
CA GLY A 2 2.40 21.42 -6.37
C GLY A 2 3.50 21.76 -7.37
N ASP A 3 4.44 22.61 -7.00
CA ASP A 3 5.42 23.18 -7.92
C ASP A 3 6.63 22.27 -8.23
N GLU A 4 6.93 21.31 -7.36
CA GLU A 4 8.08 20.40 -7.54
C GLU A 4 7.80 19.26 -8.54
N ILE A 5 6.53 18.99 -8.85
CA ILE A 5 6.16 17.86 -9.73
C ILE A 5 6.04 18.27 -11.19
N GLY A 6 6.18 19.58 -11.52
CA GLY A 6 6.10 20.09 -12.90
C GLY A 6 4.75 19.83 -13.60
N LEU A 7 3.70 19.49 -12.83
CA LEU A 7 2.32 19.42 -13.26
C LEU A 7 1.64 20.73 -12.87
N ASN A 8 1.03 21.40 -13.83
CA ASN A 8 0.17 22.55 -13.55
C ASN A 8 -1.16 22.04 -12.96
N LEU A 9 -1.10 21.52 -11.70
CA LEU A 9 -2.23 20.92 -11.02
C LEU A 9 -3.07 21.98 -10.34
N LYS A 10 -4.31 22.13 -10.76
CA LYS A 10 -5.32 22.80 -9.95
C LYS A 10 -5.93 21.79 -8.98
N ILE A 11 -5.54 21.87 -7.71
CA ILE A 11 -6.12 21.04 -6.66
C ILE A 11 -7.37 21.74 -6.12
N VAL A 12 -8.50 21.06 -6.22
CA VAL A 12 -9.77 21.47 -5.58
C VAL A 12 -10.09 20.44 -4.50
N HIS A 13 -10.08 20.88 -3.24
CA HIS A 13 -10.48 20.02 -2.13
C HIS A 13 -12.00 20.04 -2.01
N ILE A 14 -12.64 18.88 -2.22
CA ILE A 14 -14.08 18.69 -2.04
C ILE A 14 -14.27 17.60 -0.98
N GLN A 15 -14.91 17.97 0.13
CA GLN A 15 -15.32 16.98 1.12
C GLN A 15 -16.65 16.36 0.66
N ALA A 16 -16.63 15.07 0.35
CA ALA A 16 -17.81 14.31 -0.04
C ALA A 16 -17.73 12.90 0.53
N ASP A 17 -18.88 12.30 0.83
CA ASP A 17 -18.96 10.87 1.08
C ASP A 17 -18.75 10.13 -0.26
N LEU A 18 -17.88 9.12 -0.26
CA LEU A 18 -17.58 8.33 -1.46
C LEU A 18 -18.81 7.56 -1.96
N LEU A 19 -19.84 7.42 -1.12
CA LEU A 19 -21.08 6.73 -1.43
C LEU A 19 -22.20 7.69 -1.86
N ASP A 20 -21.99 9.00 -1.82
CA ASP A 20 -22.95 10.02 -2.29
C ASP A 20 -22.81 10.30 -3.79
N GLU A 21 -23.73 11.14 -4.33
CA GLU A 21 -23.66 11.62 -5.69
C GLU A 21 -22.46 12.56 -5.89
N TRP A 22 -21.63 12.27 -6.89
CA TRP A 22 -20.42 13.06 -7.17
C TRP A 22 -20.71 14.21 -8.13
N LYS A 23 -20.47 15.43 -7.66
CA LYS A 23 -20.62 16.68 -8.44
C LYS A 23 -19.24 17.31 -8.71
N PHE A 24 -18.35 16.52 -9.30
CA PHE A 24 -17.01 16.99 -9.65
C PHE A 24 -16.99 17.63 -11.05
N ASP A 25 -15.91 18.38 -11.33
CA ASP A 25 -15.63 18.94 -12.65
C ASP A 25 -15.54 17.82 -13.69
N ARG A 26 -16.26 17.98 -14.80
CA ARG A 26 -16.28 17.01 -15.88
C ARG A 26 -15.10 17.12 -16.85
N SER A 27 -14.22 18.11 -16.67
CA SER A 27 -13.00 18.30 -17.46
C SER A 27 -11.79 17.50 -16.93
N VAL A 28 -12.01 16.63 -15.93
CA VAL A 28 -10.94 15.79 -15.33
C VAL A 28 -10.33 14.88 -16.38
N THR A 29 -9.00 14.87 -16.43
CA THR A 29 -8.20 14.04 -17.35
C THR A 29 -7.54 12.84 -16.67
N HIS A 30 -7.29 12.94 -15.37
CA HIS A 30 -6.62 11.91 -14.58
C HIS A 30 -7.37 11.69 -13.27
N VAL A 31 -7.53 10.45 -12.91
CA VAL A 31 -8.19 10.04 -11.67
C VAL A 31 -7.26 9.12 -10.90
N LEU A 32 -6.88 9.51 -9.69
CA LEU A 32 -6.10 8.69 -8.78
C LEU A 32 -7.01 8.18 -7.66
N GLN A 33 -7.31 6.89 -7.69
CA GLN A 33 -8.09 6.23 -6.65
C GLN A 33 -7.16 5.69 -5.55
N LEU A 34 -7.06 6.41 -4.44
CA LEU A 34 -6.34 6.01 -3.23
C LEU A 34 -7.30 5.72 -2.07
N ALA A 35 -8.57 6.11 -2.21
CA ALA A 35 -9.53 6.04 -1.12
C ALA A 35 -9.81 4.60 -0.72
N ALA A 36 -9.58 4.31 0.56
CA ALA A 36 -9.87 3.04 1.20
C ALA A 36 -9.98 3.25 2.71
N ASP A 37 -10.70 2.37 3.39
CA ASP A 37 -10.67 2.31 4.85
C ASP A 37 -9.25 1.94 5.30
N GLY A 38 -8.63 2.82 6.07
CA GLY A 38 -7.29 2.61 6.65
C GLY A 38 -7.35 2.26 8.13
N SER A 39 -8.54 1.95 8.68
CA SER A 39 -8.74 1.50 10.06
C SER A 39 -8.60 -0.01 10.20
N GLU A 40 -8.69 -0.51 11.43
CA GLU A 40 -8.74 -1.95 11.70
C GLU A 40 -9.97 -2.63 11.07
N ASN A 41 -11.03 -1.87 10.78
CA ASN A 41 -12.22 -2.37 10.11
C ASN A 41 -12.03 -2.66 8.62
N ALA A 42 -10.92 -2.24 8.02
CA ALA A 42 -10.60 -2.46 6.60
C ALA A 42 -10.70 -3.93 6.15
N TYR A 43 -10.57 -4.86 7.09
CA TYR A 43 -10.66 -6.31 6.84
C TYR A 43 -12.08 -6.88 6.98
N SER A 44 -13.07 -6.04 7.29
CA SER A 44 -14.46 -6.46 7.41
C SER A 44 -15.12 -6.69 6.04
N GLN A 45 -16.16 -7.52 6.00
CA GLN A 45 -17.00 -7.69 4.81
C GLN A 45 -17.60 -6.35 4.36
N LYS A 46 -18.08 -5.55 5.31
CA LYS A 46 -18.66 -4.24 5.02
C LYS A 46 -17.67 -3.33 4.29
N ALA A 47 -16.41 -3.25 4.73
CA ALA A 47 -15.39 -2.43 4.09
C ALA A 47 -15.09 -2.92 2.65
N SER A 48 -15.13 -4.24 2.43
CA SER A 48 -15.02 -4.83 1.09
C SER A 48 -16.17 -4.42 0.19
N ASP A 49 -17.42 -4.54 0.68
CA ASP A 49 -18.63 -4.18 -0.08
C ASP A 49 -18.66 -2.68 -0.39
N ASP A 50 -18.32 -1.83 0.57
CA ASP A 50 -18.23 -0.37 0.39
C ASP A 50 -17.17 -0.02 -0.66
N PHE A 51 -16.03 -0.70 -0.66
CA PHE A 51 -14.96 -0.48 -1.64
C PHE A 51 -15.38 -0.89 -3.06
N ILE A 52 -16.09 -2.02 -3.21
CA ILE A 52 -16.66 -2.47 -4.48
C ILE A 52 -17.71 -1.46 -4.98
N MET A 53 -18.60 -1.01 -4.10
CA MET A 53 -19.63 -0.03 -4.44
C MET A 53 -19.01 1.31 -4.86
N PHE A 54 -18.01 1.80 -4.15
CA PHE A 54 -17.23 2.96 -4.53
C PHE A 54 -16.60 2.81 -5.92
N THR A 55 -16.02 1.64 -6.22
CA THR A 55 -15.43 1.38 -7.54
C THR A 55 -16.47 1.41 -8.65
N ARG A 56 -17.66 0.88 -8.44
CA ARG A 56 -18.77 0.96 -9.41
C ARG A 56 -19.18 2.41 -9.67
N ARG A 57 -19.32 3.23 -8.64
CA ARG A 57 -19.62 4.66 -8.77
C ARG A 57 -18.52 5.43 -9.50
N LEU A 58 -17.26 5.11 -9.23
CA LEU A 58 -16.14 5.68 -9.98
C LEU A 58 -16.27 5.40 -11.48
N ILE A 59 -16.60 4.16 -11.85
CA ILE A 59 -16.79 3.75 -13.25
C ILE A 59 -17.96 4.53 -13.87
N GLU A 60 -19.10 4.63 -13.20
CA GLU A 60 -20.28 5.38 -13.64
C GLU A 60 -19.97 6.87 -13.80
N TRP A 61 -19.27 7.46 -12.83
CA TRP A 61 -18.86 8.85 -12.91
C TRP A 61 -17.90 9.12 -14.09
N CYS A 62 -16.93 8.23 -14.33
CA CYS A 62 -16.02 8.36 -15.47
C CYS A 62 -16.78 8.42 -16.81
N ASP A 63 -17.93 7.76 -16.94
CA ASP A 63 -18.78 7.83 -18.13
C ASP A 63 -19.42 9.22 -18.35
N THR A 64 -19.47 10.05 -17.30
CA THR A 64 -20.03 11.42 -17.40
C THR A 64 -19.00 12.47 -17.78
N LEU A 65 -17.72 12.10 -17.85
CA LEU A 65 -16.63 13.05 -18.14
C LEU A 65 -16.65 13.46 -19.62
N SER A 66 -16.17 14.68 -19.90
CA SER A 66 -16.11 15.23 -21.25
C SER A 66 -15.11 14.51 -22.16
N GLN A 67 -14.16 13.81 -21.56
CA GLN A 67 -13.14 13.02 -22.26
C GLN A 67 -12.79 11.79 -21.42
N LYS A 68 -12.23 10.76 -22.06
CA LYS A 68 -11.79 9.56 -21.36
C LYS A 68 -10.61 9.88 -20.44
N PRO A 69 -10.73 9.66 -19.13
CA PRO A 69 -9.63 9.88 -18.21
C PRO A 69 -8.61 8.74 -18.24
N ILE A 70 -7.43 9.00 -17.69
CA ILE A 70 -6.54 7.97 -17.19
C ILE A 70 -6.94 7.70 -15.75
N VAL A 71 -7.35 6.48 -15.45
CA VAL A 71 -7.70 6.04 -14.10
C VAL A 71 -6.54 5.21 -13.55
N MET A 72 -5.91 5.70 -12.49
CA MET A 72 -4.95 4.92 -11.71
C MET A 72 -5.62 4.39 -10.45
N HIS A 73 -5.73 3.09 -10.37
CA HIS A 73 -6.26 2.37 -9.21
C HIS A 73 -5.11 1.84 -8.36
N VAL A 74 -5.08 2.27 -7.10
CA VAL A 74 -4.13 1.76 -6.13
C VAL A 74 -4.78 0.63 -5.34
N SER A 75 -4.36 -0.58 -5.66
CA SER A 75 -4.72 -1.83 -5.02
C SER A 75 -3.69 -2.20 -3.94
N SER A 76 -3.61 -3.44 -3.53
CA SER A 76 -2.72 -3.91 -2.48
C SER A 76 -1.86 -5.08 -2.95
N GLY A 77 -0.59 -5.09 -2.53
CA GLY A 77 0.29 -6.24 -2.69
C GLY A 77 -0.26 -7.53 -2.05
N ALA A 78 -1.16 -7.41 -1.06
CA ALA A 78 -1.84 -8.56 -0.46
C ALA A 78 -2.60 -9.42 -1.49
N CYS A 79 -3.00 -8.84 -2.62
CA CYS A 79 -3.62 -9.57 -3.74
C CYS A 79 -2.70 -10.60 -4.41
N PHE A 80 -1.39 -10.55 -4.18
CA PHE A 80 -0.44 -11.60 -4.60
C PHE A 80 -0.32 -12.74 -3.58
N GLY A 81 -0.85 -12.57 -2.36
CA GLY A 81 -0.69 -13.50 -1.24
C GLY A 81 0.59 -13.26 -0.44
N TYR A 82 0.77 -14.07 0.59
CA TYR A 82 1.94 -14.12 1.46
C TYR A 82 2.64 -15.45 1.27
N PHE A 83 3.95 -15.48 1.48
CA PHE A 83 4.75 -16.69 1.34
C PHE A 83 5.25 -17.12 2.72
N PRO A 84 5.02 -18.38 3.15
CA PRO A 84 5.55 -18.86 4.42
C PRO A 84 7.07 -18.88 4.37
N ILE A 85 7.70 -18.61 5.52
CA ILE A 85 9.13 -18.80 5.72
C ILE A 85 9.36 -20.31 5.90
N ILE A 86 10.13 -20.91 5.02
CA ILE A 86 10.57 -22.30 5.16
C ILE A 86 11.92 -22.30 5.86
N SER A 87 12.08 -23.15 6.87
CA SER A 87 13.24 -23.20 7.79
C SER A 87 14.59 -23.49 7.15
N ASP A 88 14.64 -23.87 5.87
CA ASP A 88 15.86 -24.15 5.12
C ASP A 88 16.42 -22.95 4.34
N GLY A 89 15.85 -21.76 4.53
CA GLY A 89 16.28 -20.54 3.84
C GLY A 89 15.94 -20.50 2.34
N ALA A 90 15.29 -21.52 1.80
CA ALA A 90 14.84 -21.52 0.43
C ALA A 90 13.61 -20.61 0.28
N ARG A 91 13.71 -19.57 -0.55
CA ARG A 91 12.57 -18.76 -0.96
C ARG A 91 11.63 -19.64 -1.77
N SER A 92 10.54 -20.08 -1.17
CA SER A 92 9.50 -20.81 -1.89
C SER A 92 8.87 -19.87 -2.93
N ARG A 93 9.07 -20.18 -4.21
CA ARG A 93 8.29 -19.58 -5.27
C ARG A 93 6.87 -20.15 -5.18
N ARG A 94 5.90 -19.24 -4.94
CA ARG A 94 4.45 -19.44 -5.08
C ARG A 94 3.95 -20.85 -4.76
N THR A 95 3.66 -21.10 -3.51
CA THR A 95 2.67 -22.11 -3.17
C THR A 95 1.40 -21.37 -2.74
N ASN A 96 0.25 -21.72 -3.34
CA ASN A 96 -1.08 -21.20 -2.97
C ASN A 96 -1.53 -21.75 -1.59
N VAL A 97 -0.67 -21.68 -0.59
CA VAL A 97 -1.02 -22.10 0.77
C VAL A 97 -1.45 -20.85 1.51
N ALA A 98 -2.77 -20.72 1.71
CA ALA A 98 -3.34 -19.74 2.59
C ALA A 98 -2.87 -20.03 4.03
N SER A 99 -2.12 -19.12 4.63
CA SER A 99 -1.91 -19.14 6.07
C SER A 99 -3.22 -18.72 6.78
N ASP A 100 -3.42 -19.10 8.05
CA ASP A 100 -4.59 -18.66 8.84
C ASP A 100 -4.73 -17.13 8.88
N GLU A 101 -3.61 -16.41 8.74
CA GLU A 101 -3.58 -14.94 8.66
C GLU A 101 -4.13 -14.41 7.32
N LEU A 102 -4.01 -15.16 6.22
CA LEU A 102 -4.66 -14.87 4.94
C LEU A 102 -6.18 -14.94 5.08
N TRP A 103 -6.72 -15.89 5.85
CA TRP A 103 -8.17 -15.99 6.07
C TRP A 103 -8.73 -14.77 6.80
N SER A 104 -7.98 -14.19 7.74
CA SER A 104 -8.41 -12.97 8.45
C SER A 104 -8.49 -11.74 7.52
N LYS A 105 -7.79 -11.78 6.36
CA LYS A 105 -7.76 -10.71 5.37
C LYS A 105 -8.49 -11.09 4.07
N ALA A 106 -9.18 -12.22 4.02
CA ALA A 106 -9.82 -12.72 2.80
C ALA A 106 -10.78 -11.68 2.20
N ASN A 107 -11.68 -11.12 3.00
CA ASN A 107 -12.62 -10.09 2.54
C ASN A 107 -11.92 -8.88 1.93
N PHE A 108 -10.82 -8.43 2.54
CA PHE A 108 -10.03 -7.32 2.02
C PHE A 108 -9.44 -7.64 0.64
N VAL A 109 -8.83 -8.84 0.49
CA VAL A 109 -8.23 -9.28 -0.76
C VAL A 109 -9.29 -9.48 -1.85
N GLU A 110 -10.40 -10.14 -1.51
CA GLU A 110 -11.52 -10.35 -2.42
C GLU A 110 -12.10 -9.03 -2.93
N GLY A 111 -12.33 -8.06 -2.04
CA GLY A 111 -12.81 -6.73 -2.43
C GLY A 111 -11.86 -6.00 -3.37
N ARG A 112 -10.54 -6.11 -3.15
CA ARG A 112 -9.53 -5.51 -4.03
C ARG A 112 -9.48 -6.18 -5.39
N LEU A 113 -9.50 -7.51 -5.44
CA LEU A 113 -9.51 -8.28 -6.69
C LEU A 113 -10.78 -8.04 -7.49
N GLU A 114 -11.94 -7.95 -6.83
CA GLU A 114 -13.19 -7.63 -7.50
C GLU A 114 -13.19 -6.21 -8.08
N ALA A 115 -12.65 -5.22 -7.34
CA ALA A 115 -12.47 -3.87 -7.85
C ALA A 115 -11.54 -3.84 -9.09
N GLU A 116 -10.40 -4.52 -9.04
CA GLU A 116 -9.51 -4.67 -10.20
C GLU A 116 -10.25 -5.29 -11.40
N ARG A 117 -11.06 -6.31 -11.16
CA ARG A 117 -11.85 -6.99 -12.21
C ARG A 117 -12.86 -6.05 -12.86
N LEU A 118 -13.62 -5.30 -12.07
CA LEU A 118 -14.61 -4.32 -12.54
C LEU A 118 -13.97 -3.23 -13.39
N LEU A 119 -12.82 -2.69 -12.92
CA LEU A 119 -12.08 -1.66 -13.64
C LEU A 119 -11.52 -2.18 -14.97
N ARG A 120 -11.00 -3.42 -15.01
CA ARG A 120 -10.54 -4.04 -16.28
C ARG A 120 -11.69 -4.21 -17.28
N GLN A 121 -12.85 -4.67 -16.82
CA GLN A 121 -14.04 -4.77 -17.68
C GLN A 121 -14.48 -3.41 -18.21
N ALA A 122 -14.46 -2.36 -17.38
CA ALA A 122 -14.78 -1.01 -17.81
C ALA A 122 -13.77 -0.46 -18.84
N ARG A 123 -12.47 -0.77 -18.67
CA ARG A 123 -11.44 -0.46 -19.66
C ARG A 123 -11.70 -1.19 -20.99
N GLU A 124 -12.01 -2.49 -20.96
CA GLU A 124 -12.35 -3.27 -22.16
C GLU A 124 -13.57 -2.69 -22.88
N ALA A 125 -14.54 -2.16 -22.13
CA ALA A 125 -15.69 -1.39 -22.67
C ALA A 125 -15.30 0.02 -23.11
N ASN A 126 -14.00 0.37 -23.13
CA ASN A 126 -13.45 1.64 -23.60
C ASN A 126 -13.93 2.89 -22.83
N LYS A 127 -14.23 2.75 -21.53
CA LYS A 127 -14.68 3.86 -20.68
C LYS A 127 -13.55 4.80 -20.27
N PHE A 128 -12.34 4.26 -20.04
CA PHE A 128 -11.14 5.00 -19.65
C PHE A 128 -9.87 4.20 -19.96
N ASN A 129 -8.71 4.84 -19.84
CA ASN A 129 -7.42 4.16 -19.77
C ASN A 129 -7.15 3.76 -18.32
N LEU A 130 -6.70 2.53 -18.08
CA LEU A 130 -6.54 1.98 -16.74
C LEU A 130 -5.09 1.66 -16.43
N GLN A 131 -4.62 2.13 -15.30
CA GLN A 131 -3.38 1.72 -14.67
C GLN A 131 -3.70 1.12 -13.30
N ILE A 132 -3.10 -0.01 -12.97
CA ILE A 132 -3.27 -0.65 -11.65
C ILE A 132 -1.90 -0.80 -11.00
N ALA A 133 -1.80 -0.29 -9.76
CA ALA A 133 -0.64 -0.47 -8.93
C ALA A 133 -1.02 -1.19 -7.63
N ARG A 134 -0.31 -2.27 -7.29
CA ARG A 134 -0.41 -2.94 -6.00
C ARG A 134 0.63 -2.38 -5.06
N LEU A 135 0.16 -1.68 -4.04
CA LEU A 135 0.99 -1.00 -3.06
C LEU A 135 1.36 -1.95 -1.92
N TYR A 136 2.62 -1.95 -1.55
CA TYR A 136 3.18 -2.68 -0.41
C TYR A 136 3.36 -1.75 0.80
N SER A 137 4.08 -2.22 1.82
CA SER A 137 4.29 -1.40 3.01
C SER A 137 5.20 -0.22 2.72
N PHE A 138 4.91 0.90 3.34
CA PHE A 138 5.70 2.12 3.26
C PHE A 138 5.87 2.75 4.64
N VAL A 139 6.83 3.66 4.77
CA VAL A 139 7.10 4.42 5.97
C VAL A 139 7.21 5.91 5.65
N GLY A 140 6.59 6.74 6.49
CA GLY A 140 6.59 8.19 6.37
C GLY A 140 5.71 8.85 7.41
N GLU A 141 5.71 10.17 7.44
CA GLU A 141 5.10 10.98 8.50
C GLU A 141 3.62 10.67 8.75
N HIS A 142 2.85 10.40 7.68
CA HIS A 142 1.39 10.26 7.77
C HIS A 142 0.89 8.90 8.30
N ILE A 143 1.78 7.95 8.64
CA ILE A 143 1.37 6.66 9.21
C ILE A 143 1.37 6.64 10.75
N ARG A 144 1.75 7.71 11.43
CA ARG A 144 1.96 7.75 12.89
C ARG A 144 0.81 7.23 13.71
N GLU A 145 -0.41 7.58 13.33
CA GLU A 145 -1.62 7.24 14.08
C GLU A 145 -2.13 5.83 13.80
N LYS A 146 -1.50 5.11 12.88
CA LYS A 146 -1.93 3.77 12.45
C LYS A 146 -1.27 2.68 13.31
N ILE A 147 -1.52 2.69 14.61
CA ILE A 147 -0.88 1.81 15.61
C ILE A 147 -1.07 0.30 15.38
N HIS A 148 -1.96 -0.11 14.49
CA HIS A 148 -2.10 -1.50 14.07
C HIS A 148 -1.02 -1.96 13.07
N TYR A 149 -0.21 -1.06 12.53
CA TYR A 149 0.96 -1.41 11.73
C TYR A 149 2.22 -1.49 12.59
N ALA A 150 3.17 -2.35 12.20
CA ALA A 150 4.37 -2.64 12.98
C ALA A 150 5.18 -1.38 13.33
N VAL A 151 5.48 -0.52 12.35
CA VAL A 151 6.29 0.69 12.55
C VAL A 151 5.70 1.61 13.62
N PRO A 152 4.47 2.16 13.49
CA PRO A 152 3.93 3.06 14.50
C PRO A 152 3.64 2.34 15.83
N SER A 153 3.33 1.05 15.82
CA SER A 153 3.16 0.25 17.04
C SER A 153 4.47 0.15 17.84
N PHE A 154 5.57 -0.17 17.17
CA PHE A 154 6.89 -0.30 17.85
C PHE A 154 7.37 1.06 18.36
N ILE A 155 7.20 2.14 17.60
CA ILE A 155 7.52 3.49 18.06
C ILE A 155 6.67 3.86 19.28
N SER A 156 5.37 3.58 19.27
CA SER A 156 4.48 3.81 20.40
C SER A 156 4.91 3.03 21.65
N MET A 157 5.17 1.73 21.50
CA MET A 157 5.65 0.89 22.61
C MET A 157 6.98 1.40 23.17
N ALA A 158 7.94 1.75 22.33
CA ALA A 158 9.23 2.30 22.77
C ALA A 158 9.06 3.60 23.55
N LYS A 159 8.24 4.54 23.03
CA LYS A 159 8.00 5.85 23.69
C LYS A 159 7.21 5.73 24.99
N THR A 160 6.26 4.79 25.10
CA THR A 160 5.36 4.71 26.27
C THR A 160 5.88 3.82 27.39
N SER A 161 6.54 2.72 27.07
CA SER A 161 6.98 1.73 28.06
C SER A 161 8.49 1.48 28.09
N GLY A 162 9.25 2.03 27.13
CA GLY A 162 10.67 1.72 26.95
C GLY A 162 10.92 0.27 26.51
N VAL A 163 9.87 -0.46 26.08
CA VAL A 163 9.99 -1.88 25.71
C VAL A 163 9.15 -2.14 24.47
N ILE A 164 9.78 -2.65 23.41
CA ILE A 164 9.10 -3.20 22.23
C ILE A 164 8.90 -4.70 22.45
N ARG A 165 7.65 -5.15 22.46
CA ARG A 165 7.32 -6.57 22.65
C ARG A 165 6.88 -7.18 21.33
N LEU A 166 7.64 -8.15 20.83
CA LEU A 166 7.30 -8.93 19.65
C LEU A 166 6.47 -10.15 20.06
N THR A 167 5.20 -10.16 19.66
CA THR A 167 4.24 -11.25 19.92
C THR A 167 4.09 -12.21 18.73
N GLY A 168 4.58 -11.81 17.53
CA GLY A 168 4.64 -12.63 16.33
C GLY A 168 6.02 -13.25 16.10
N ASP A 169 6.18 -13.96 14.96
CA ASP A 169 7.48 -14.48 14.58
C ASP A 169 8.45 -13.33 14.30
N PRO A 170 9.58 -13.25 15.03
CA PRO A 170 10.58 -12.21 14.82
C PRO A 170 11.23 -12.26 13.43
N MET A 171 11.18 -13.41 12.77
CA MET A 171 11.71 -13.63 11.42
C MET A 171 10.70 -13.30 10.31
N THR A 172 9.48 -12.89 10.64
CA THR A 172 8.54 -12.34 9.65
C THR A 172 9.21 -11.22 8.85
N VAL A 173 9.13 -11.31 7.51
CA VAL A 173 9.82 -10.38 6.62
C VAL A 173 8.85 -9.43 5.95
N ARG A 174 9.19 -8.16 5.97
CA ARG A 174 8.50 -7.07 5.24
C ARG A 174 9.52 -6.28 4.42
N SER A 175 9.03 -5.38 3.61
CA SER A 175 9.83 -4.32 2.99
C SER A 175 9.12 -2.98 3.17
N TYR A 176 9.88 -1.90 3.22
CA TYR A 176 9.33 -0.57 3.48
C TYR A 176 9.89 0.42 2.48
N LEU A 177 9.03 0.93 1.59
CA LEU A 177 9.38 2.04 0.71
C LEU A 177 9.21 3.37 1.46
N SER A 178 10.02 4.39 1.16
CA SER A 178 9.74 5.72 1.69
C SER A 178 8.42 6.26 1.12
N ALA A 179 7.70 7.07 1.89
CA ALA A 179 6.46 7.70 1.42
C ALA A 179 6.73 8.67 0.24
N ASP A 180 7.91 9.28 0.21
CA ASP A 180 8.32 10.18 -0.87
C ASP A 180 8.56 9.39 -2.16
N ASP A 181 9.34 8.31 -2.11
CA ASP A 181 9.54 7.45 -3.28
C ASP A 181 8.22 6.85 -3.76
N MET A 182 7.37 6.36 -2.83
CA MET A 182 6.04 5.86 -3.17
C MET A 182 5.22 6.90 -3.95
N SER A 183 5.20 8.14 -3.46
CA SER A 183 4.48 9.23 -4.10
C SER A 183 5.04 9.57 -5.48
N ASN A 184 6.38 9.59 -5.60
CA ASN A 184 7.07 9.83 -6.87
C ASN A 184 6.77 8.73 -7.89
N TRP A 185 6.74 7.46 -7.47
CA TRP A 185 6.42 6.34 -8.37
C TRP A 185 4.96 6.38 -8.84
N ILE A 186 4.02 6.73 -7.95
CA ILE A 186 2.60 6.93 -8.31
C ILE A 186 2.47 8.07 -9.33
N VAL A 187 3.16 9.19 -9.13
CA VAL A 187 3.13 10.32 -10.06
C VAL A 187 3.77 9.96 -11.40
N ALA A 188 4.87 9.21 -11.39
CA ALA A 188 5.51 8.74 -12.62
C ALA A 188 4.57 7.84 -13.42
N ALA A 189 3.85 6.93 -12.76
CA ALA A 189 2.82 6.11 -13.41
C ALA A 189 1.68 6.95 -14.00
N LEU A 190 1.16 7.92 -13.25
CA LEU A 190 0.10 8.83 -13.73
C LEU A 190 0.51 9.67 -14.95
N LYS A 191 1.79 10.01 -15.07
CA LYS A 191 2.33 10.77 -16.20
C LYS A 191 2.59 9.91 -17.44
N SER A 192 2.51 8.60 -17.32
CA SER A 192 2.79 7.71 -18.44
C SER A 192 1.65 7.71 -19.44
N ASP A 193 1.95 8.08 -20.67
CA ASP A 193 1.02 7.97 -21.81
C ASP A 193 0.95 6.53 -22.36
N GLN A 194 1.77 5.63 -21.84
CA GLN A 194 1.81 4.23 -22.27
C GLN A 194 0.84 3.38 -21.47
N GLU A 195 0.38 2.30 -22.09
CA GLU A 195 -0.33 1.25 -21.37
C GLU A 195 0.67 0.53 -20.46
N LEU A 196 0.47 0.65 -19.15
CA LEU A 196 1.30 0.01 -18.16
C LEU A 196 0.73 -1.36 -17.75
N PRO A 197 1.57 -2.38 -17.56
CA PRO A 197 1.14 -3.63 -16.93
C PRO A 197 0.76 -3.37 -15.46
N LEU A 198 0.40 -4.43 -14.75
CA LEU A 198 0.22 -4.36 -13.30
C LEU A 198 1.54 -3.98 -12.62
N LEU A 199 1.55 -2.86 -11.90
CA LEU A 199 2.72 -2.35 -11.21
C LEU A 199 2.79 -2.86 -9.77
N SER A 200 4.00 -3.11 -9.27
CA SER A 200 4.27 -3.36 -7.85
C SER A 200 5.00 -2.14 -7.27
N ILE A 201 4.32 -1.38 -6.41
CA ILE A 201 4.91 -0.20 -5.74
C ILE A 201 5.25 -0.58 -4.31
N GLY A 202 6.53 -0.72 -4.03
CA GLY A 202 7.07 -1.12 -2.73
C GLY A 202 8.56 -1.38 -2.82
N SER A 203 9.24 -1.42 -1.67
CA SER A 203 10.66 -1.77 -1.62
C SER A 203 10.88 -3.27 -1.86
N SER A 204 11.98 -3.61 -2.51
CA SER A 204 12.47 -4.99 -2.64
C SER A 204 13.45 -5.39 -1.55
N ILE A 205 13.80 -4.46 -0.64
CA ILE A 205 14.77 -4.69 0.44
C ILE A 205 14.08 -5.39 1.62
N PRO A 206 14.49 -6.62 1.98
CA PRO A 206 13.88 -7.36 3.08
C PRO A 206 14.28 -6.78 4.44
N VAL A 207 13.32 -6.72 5.35
CA VAL A 207 13.51 -6.32 6.74
C VAL A 207 12.76 -7.30 7.62
N THR A 208 13.46 -7.98 8.57
CA THR A 208 12.78 -8.83 9.55
C THR A 208 12.12 -7.98 10.63
N MET A 209 11.11 -8.52 11.31
CA MET A 209 10.48 -7.81 12.43
C MET A 209 11.44 -7.56 13.58
N ILE A 210 12.39 -8.47 13.78
CA ILE A 210 13.42 -8.25 14.81
C ILE A 210 14.36 -7.11 14.43
N ASP A 211 14.85 -7.05 13.17
CA ASP A 211 15.73 -5.96 12.72
C ASP A 211 15.02 -4.60 12.80
N LEU A 212 13.74 -4.55 12.44
CA LEU A 212 12.91 -3.34 12.56
C LEU A 212 12.78 -2.90 14.02
N ALA A 213 12.46 -3.85 14.92
CA ALA A 213 12.29 -3.56 16.35
C ALA A 213 13.60 -3.11 17.00
N GLU A 214 14.71 -3.76 16.68
CA GLU A 214 16.04 -3.41 17.21
C GLU A 214 16.49 -2.04 16.74
N PHE A 215 16.27 -1.73 15.44
CA PHE A 215 16.56 -0.40 14.92
C PHE A 215 15.80 0.69 15.67
N ILE A 216 14.46 0.54 15.83
CA ILE A 216 13.62 1.51 16.55
C ILE A 216 14.04 1.60 18.02
N ALA A 217 14.30 0.46 18.67
CA ALA A 217 14.73 0.41 20.07
C ALA A 217 16.04 1.16 20.28
N GLN A 218 17.00 1.02 19.38
CA GLN A 218 18.27 1.75 19.42
C GLN A 218 18.05 3.27 19.37
N GLN A 219 17.17 3.75 18.48
CA GLN A 219 16.91 5.19 18.33
C GLN A 219 16.18 5.80 19.54
N LEU A 220 15.35 5.01 20.22
CA LEU A 220 14.51 5.47 21.33
C LEU A 220 14.99 4.98 22.71
N SER A 221 16.20 4.39 22.80
CA SER A 221 16.76 3.84 24.05
C SER A 221 15.81 2.84 24.73
N ALA A 222 15.09 2.05 23.94
CA ALA A 222 14.17 1.02 24.40
C ALA A 222 14.82 -0.37 24.38
N LYS A 223 14.12 -1.38 24.92
CA LYS A 223 14.52 -2.80 24.88
C LYS A 223 13.59 -3.58 24.00
N VAL A 224 14.10 -4.60 23.31
CA VAL A 224 13.27 -5.56 22.58
C VAL A 224 13.10 -6.82 23.40
N ILE A 225 11.87 -7.31 23.50
CA ILE A 225 11.52 -8.59 24.13
C ILE A 225 10.75 -9.41 23.09
N VAL A 226 11.23 -10.62 22.82
CA VAL A 226 10.55 -11.57 21.95
C VAL A 226 9.74 -12.53 22.82
N ASP A 227 8.46 -12.69 22.53
CA ASP A 227 7.58 -13.63 23.23
C ASP A 227 7.83 -15.06 22.69
N ASP A 228 7.90 -16.07 23.58
CA ASP A 228 8.18 -17.46 23.20
C ASP A 228 7.08 -18.14 22.37
N ARG A 229 5.94 -17.47 22.17
CA ARG A 229 4.81 -17.95 21.38
C ARG A 229 5.00 -17.62 19.90
N HIS A 230 5.79 -18.44 19.22
CA HIS A 230 6.04 -18.23 17.79
C HIS A 230 4.85 -18.67 16.93
N LYS A 231 4.32 -17.74 16.13
CA LYS A 231 3.55 -18.06 14.93
C LYS A 231 4.53 -18.20 13.78
N ILE A 232 4.22 -19.03 12.81
CA ILE A 232 5.02 -19.15 11.58
C ILE A 232 4.98 -17.79 10.87
N GLY A 233 6.17 -17.23 10.64
CA GLY A 233 6.31 -15.97 9.92
C GLY A 233 6.06 -16.11 8.43
N ASP A 234 5.80 -15.00 7.78
CA ASP A 234 5.61 -14.90 6.36
C ASP A 234 6.52 -13.85 5.71
N VAL A 235 6.60 -13.88 4.38
CA VAL A 235 7.35 -12.92 3.56
C VAL A 235 6.38 -12.10 2.73
N TYR A 236 6.46 -10.77 2.88
CA TYR A 236 5.67 -9.82 2.11
C TYR A 236 6.57 -8.70 1.60
N ILE A 237 7.09 -8.87 0.39
CA ILE A 237 8.09 -8.01 -0.27
C ILE A 237 7.62 -7.75 -1.70
N ALA A 238 7.81 -6.53 -2.20
CA ALA A 238 7.53 -6.21 -3.57
C ALA A 238 8.58 -6.80 -4.52
N ASP A 239 8.11 -7.36 -5.64
CA ASP A 239 8.92 -7.53 -6.84
C ASP A 239 8.69 -6.27 -7.69
N ASN A 240 9.64 -5.34 -7.64
CA ASN A 240 9.51 -4.00 -8.19
C ASN A 240 10.40 -3.71 -9.41
N GLU A 241 11.18 -4.69 -9.87
CA GLU A 241 12.15 -4.49 -10.98
C GLU A 241 11.45 -3.96 -12.24
N LEU A 242 10.36 -4.63 -12.66
CA LEU A 242 9.60 -4.19 -13.82
C LEU A 242 9.03 -2.77 -13.66
N THR A 243 8.55 -2.42 -12.46
CA THR A 243 8.03 -1.09 -12.16
C THR A 243 9.12 -0.03 -12.27
N LYS A 244 10.28 -0.29 -11.70
CA LYS A 244 11.45 0.61 -11.77
C LYS A 244 11.90 0.82 -13.21
N ASP A 245 11.97 -0.25 -13.98
CA ASP A 245 12.39 -0.19 -15.37
C ASP A 245 11.43 0.60 -16.26
N LEU A 246 10.12 0.39 -16.09
CA LEU A 246 9.10 1.06 -16.89
C LEU A 246 8.97 2.55 -16.55
N LEU A 247 8.97 2.87 -15.25
CA LEU A 247 8.75 4.24 -14.78
C LEU A 247 10.04 5.05 -14.66
N LYS A 248 11.23 4.43 -14.83
CA LYS A 248 12.54 5.06 -14.63
C LYS A 248 12.69 5.71 -13.25
N VAL A 249 12.25 4.98 -12.24
CA VAL A 249 12.31 5.37 -10.81
C VAL A 249 13.21 4.41 -10.04
N ASP A 250 13.65 4.83 -8.86
CA ASP A 250 14.42 3.99 -7.95
C ASP A 250 14.07 4.29 -6.48
N GLU A 251 14.53 3.42 -5.56
CA GLU A 251 14.47 3.67 -4.13
C GLU A 251 15.58 4.64 -3.76
N THR A 252 15.23 5.90 -3.46
CA THR A 252 16.21 6.96 -3.19
C THR A 252 16.43 7.20 -1.71
N ILE A 253 15.45 6.84 -0.87
CA ILE A 253 15.48 7.01 0.58
C ILE A 253 15.38 5.65 1.24
N SER A 254 16.36 5.28 2.06
CA SER A 254 16.33 4.02 2.78
C SER A 254 15.20 3.99 3.82
N TRP A 255 14.71 2.80 4.16
CA TRP A 255 13.70 2.64 5.21
C TRP A 255 14.21 3.15 6.58
N GLN A 256 15.52 3.03 6.85
CA GLN A 256 16.15 3.55 8.06
C GLN A 256 16.05 5.08 8.11
N GLN A 257 16.38 5.76 7.02
CA GLN A 257 16.27 7.22 6.96
C GLN A 257 14.84 7.68 7.16
N SER A 258 13.89 7.06 6.47
CA SER A 258 12.46 7.37 6.62
C SER A 258 11.96 7.16 8.05
N LEU A 259 12.50 6.14 8.76
CA LEU A 259 12.19 5.92 10.18
C LEU A 259 12.79 6.98 11.08
N LEU A 260 14.04 7.39 10.83
CA LEU A 260 14.67 8.48 11.58
C LEU A 260 13.88 9.76 11.48
N ASP A 261 13.46 10.14 10.26
CA ASP A 261 12.65 11.32 10.03
C ASP A 261 11.30 11.22 10.76
N LEU A 262 10.67 10.03 10.74
CA LEU A 262 9.42 9.79 11.48
C LEU A 262 9.57 9.86 13.01
N ILE A 263 10.71 9.45 13.55
CA ILE A 263 10.97 9.43 15.01
C ILE A 263 11.30 10.82 15.52
N GLN A 264 12.04 11.63 14.74
CA GLN A 264 12.55 12.95 15.13
C GLN A 264 11.48 14.06 15.04
N ASN A 265 10.55 13.94 14.12
CA ASN A 265 9.43 14.85 13.95
C ASN A 265 8.25 14.46 14.84
#